data_3c307c20af0bcbe278d6f02d334ff650
#
_entry.id   3c307c20af0bcbe278d6f02d334ff650
#
_cell.length_a   1.000
_cell.length_b   1.000
_cell.length_c   1.000
_cell.angle_alpha   90.00
_cell.angle_beta   90.00
_cell.angle_gamma   90.00
#
_symmetry.space_group_name_H-M   'P 1'
#
loop_
_entity.id
_entity.type
_entity.pdbx_description
1 polymer ?
#
loop_
_entity_poly.entity_id
_entity_poly.type
_entity_poly.pdbx_seq_one_letter_code
_entity_poly.pdbx_strand_id
1 'polypeptide(L)'
;DALRQCGAKDGMTFSFHHHLRNGDYVVNMVMKAAIEELGLKDLTIAATSLGEAHDPIAEYIEEGKVIGIQTSGIRGRMGQVVSEGKLKTPAIIRSHGGRPRAIEAGEVHIDIAFVAAPTSDCVGNCRGIGGKSNCGSMGYAMTDAKYADHVVVVTDCLVDFPNMPASVEAIDVDAVVVVDSIGNPKKIASAAARISQNPRDLMMAENVAKVIASTPYFKDGFSFQTGVG
;
A
#
# COMPACT_ATOMS: atom_id res chain seq x y z
N ASP A 1 1.37 -7.01 -19.63
CA ASP A 1 1.45 -8.48 -19.72
C ASP A 1 0.94 -9.14 -18.45
N ALA A 2 1.42 -8.81 -17.24
CA ALA A 2 0.98 -9.43 -15.99
C ALA A 2 -0.55 -9.33 -15.78
N LEU A 3 -1.16 -8.17 -16.05
CA LEU A 3 -2.62 -8.01 -15.99
C LEU A 3 -3.36 -9.03 -16.89
N ARG A 4 -2.87 -9.26 -18.12
CA ARG A 4 -3.46 -10.27 -19.02
C ARG A 4 -3.24 -11.68 -18.51
N GLN A 5 -2.06 -11.97 -17.97
CA GLN A 5 -1.71 -13.28 -17.38
C GLN A 5 -2.63 -13.61 -16.20
N CYS A 6 -2.94 -12.63 -15.36
CA CYS A 6 -3.89 -12.79 -14.25
C CYS A 6 -5.36 -12.67 -14.67
N GLY A 7 -5.65 -12.62 -15.98
CA GLY A 7 -7.02 -12.58 -16.48
C GLY A 7 -7.80 -11.31 -16.10
N ALA A 8 -7.11 -10.17 -15.97
CA ALA A 8 -7.75 -8.92 -15.59
C ALA A 8 -8.92 -8.54 -16.51
N LYS A 9 -10.06 -8.20 -15.90
CA LYS A 9 -11.31 -7.89 -16.62
C LYS A 9 -12.12 -6.83 -15.86
N ASP A 10 -13.15 -6.33 -16.51
CA ASP A 10 -14.11 -5.38 -15.92
C ASP A 10 -14.69 -5.89 -14.60
N GLY A 11 -14.91 -4.98 -13.67
CA GLY A 11 -15.53 -5.26 -12.38
C GLY A 11 -14.61 -5.79 -11.30
N MET A 12 -13.35 -6.08 -11.60
CA MET A 12 -12.39 -6.63 -10.64
C MET A 12 -11.98 -5.65 -9.56
N THR A 13 -11.61 -6.19 -8.40
CA THR A 13 -11.03 -5.49 -7.28
C THR A 13 -9.50 -5.64 -7.30
N PHE A 14 -8.80 -4.52 -7.44
CA PHE A 14 -7.35 -4.45 -7.36
C PHE A 14 -6.90 -3.94 -6.01
N SER A 15 -5.97 -4.65 -5.40
CA SER A 15 -5.47 -4.30 -4.07
C SER A 15 -4.08 -3.65 -4.15
N PHE A 16 -3.87 -2.67 -3.27
CA PHE A 16 -2.62 -1.93 -3.15
C PHE A 16 -2.29 -1.61 -1.70
N HIS A 17 -1.02 -1.25 -1.49
CA HIS A 17 -0.51 -0.91 -0.16
C HIS A 17 0.15 0.46 -0.13
N HIS A 18 -0.02 1.19 0.97
CA HIS A 18 0.54 2.53 1.13
C HIS A 18 1.92 2.58 1.81
N HIS A 19 2.64 1.46 1.90
CA HIS A 19 3.98 1.43 2.51
C HIS A 19 5.01 2.29 1.77
N LEU A 20 4.79 2.58 0.49
CA LEU A 20 5.57 3.57 -0.26
C LEU A 20 5.07 5.02 -0.03
N ARG A 21 3.98 5.21 0.71
CA ARG A 21 3.45 6.51 1.15
C ARG A 21 3.23 7.48 -0.02
N ASN A 22 3.59 8.76 0.16
CA ASN A 22 3.50 9.77 -0.91
C ASN A 22 4.57 9.59 -2.02
N GLY A 23 5.40 8.57 -1.92
CA GLY A 23 6.36 8.18 -2.95
C GLY A 23 5.84 7.14 -3.93
N ASP A 24 4.66 6.59 -3.72
CA ASP A 24 4.13 5.49 -4.52
C ASP A 24 3.89 5.88 -5.99
N TYR A 25 4.37 5.02 -6.90
CA TYR A 25 4.08 5.10 -8.34
C TYR A 25 3.24 3.91 -8.83
N VAL A 26 3.17 2.81 -8.04
CA VAL A 26 2.61 1.54 -8.50
C VAL A 26 1.12 1.62 -8.72
N VAL A 27 0.36 2.27 -7.82
CA VAL A 27 -1.10 2.43 -7.99
C VAL A 27 -1.41 3.10 -9.33
N ASN A 28 -0.80 4.26 -9.59
CA ASN A 28 -1.06 5.00 -10.84
C ASN A 28 -0.60 4.22 -12.07
N MET A 29 0.55 3.54 -12.01
CA MET A 29 1.09 2.74 -13.11
C MET A 29 0.14 1.61 -13.49
N VAL A 30 -0.31 0.85 -12.49
CA VAL A 30 -1.22 -0.29 -12.71
C VAL A 30 -2.58 0.17 -13.20
N MET A 31 -3.16 1.20 -12.57
CA MET A 31 -4.48 1.71 -12.96
C MET A 31 -4.46 2.31 -14.37
N LYS A 32 -3.38 3.00 -14.73
CA LYS A 32 -3.17 3.49 -16.09
C LYS A 32 -3.12 2.34 -17.09
N ALA A 33 -2.30 1.32 -16.83
CA ALA A 33 -2.21 0.16 -17.72
C ALA A 33 -3.54 -0.59 -17.84
N ALA A 34 -4.28 -0.75 -16.74
CA ALA A 34 -5.58 -1.40 -16.74
C ALA A 34 -6.63 -0.62 -17.54
N ILE A 35 -6.71 0.69 -17.34
CA ILE A 35 -7.78 1.53 -17.90
C ILE A 35 -7.43 2.03 -19.30
N GLU A 36 -6.23 2.59 -19.50
CA GLU A 36 -5.87 3.21 -20.77
C GLU A 36 -5.37 2.21 -21.82
N GLU A 37 -4.62 1.16 -21.39
CA GLU A 37 -4.04 0.19 -22.34
C GLU A 37 -4.94 -1.03 -22.56
N LEU A 38 -5.64 -1.51 -21.51
CA LEU A 38 -6.55 -2.66 -21.60
C LEU A 38 -8.01 -2.27 -21.75
N GLY A 39 -8.37 -1.01 -21.53
CA GLY A 39 -9.75 -0.52 -21.64
C GLY A 39 -10.67 -0.99 -20.53
N LEU A 40 -10.12 -1.44 -19.40
CA LEU A 40 -10.92 -1.96 -18.29
C LEU A 40 -11.73 -0.86 -17.60
N LYS A 41 -12.87 -1.24 -17.09
CA LYS A 41 -13.83 -0.35 -16.41
C LYS A 41 -14.50 -1.05 -15.24
N ASP A 42 -15.29 -0.26 -14.50
CA ASP A 42 -16.02 -0.72 -13.32
C ASP A 42 -15.13 -1.33 -12.23
N LEU A 43 -13.86 -0.87 -12.15
CA LEU A 43 -12.87 -1.38 -11.21
C LEU A 43 -13.13 -0.88 -9.78
N THR A 44 -12.78 -1.71 -8.80
CA THR A 44 -12.73 -1.36 -7.38
C THR A 44 -11.27 -1.32 -6.91
N ILE A 45 -10.90 -0.28 -6.16
CA ILE A 45 -9.58 -0.18 -5.52
C ILE A 45 -9.72 -0.54 -4.04
N ALA A 46 -9.05 -1.60 -3.62
CA ALA A 46 -8.91 -2.00 -2.21
C ALA A 46 -7.49 -1.65 -1.73
N ALA A 47 -7.31 -0.48 -1.11
CA ALA A 47 -6.00 -0.01 -0.67
C ALA A 47 -5.98 0.27 0.83
N THR A 48 -4.79 0.12 1.47
CA THR A 48 -4.67 0.47 2.89
C THR A 48 -4.84 1.96 3.13
N SER A 49 -4.36 2.81 2.24
CA SER A 49 -4.61 4.26 2.28
C SER A 49 -4.30 4.86 0.91
N LEU A 50 -5.03 5.89 0.55
CA LEU A 50 -4.86 6.65 -0.69
C LEU A 50 -4.60 8.11 -0.35
N GLY A 51 -3.51 8.65 -0.87
CA GLY A 51 -3.05 10.01 -0.60
C GLY A 51 -2.84 10.80 -1.89
N GLU A 52 -2.24 11.97 -1.75
CA GLU A 52 -1.95 12.91 -2.85
C GLU A 52 -1.15 12.29 -4.01
N ALA A 53 -0.29 11.29 -3.72
CA ALA A 53 0.43 10.56 -4.77
C ALA A 53 -0.50 9.88 -5.78
N HIS A 54 -1.74 9.60 -5.37
CA HIS A 54 -2.74 8.87 -6.16
C HIS A 54 -3.81 9.79 -6.77
N ASP A 55 -3.64 11.11 -6.68
CA ASP A 55 -4.61 12.09 -7.20
C ASP A 55 -4.98 11.90 -8.69
N PRO A 56 -4.12 11.40 -9.59
CA PRO A 56 -4.52 11.08 -10.95
C PRO A 56 -5.69 10.09 -11.07
N ILE A 57 -5.89 9.22 -10.08
CA ILE A 57 -7.03 8.26 -10.05
C ILE A 57 -8.38 8.98 -9.98
N ALA A 58 -8.42 10.21 -9.49
CA ALA A 58 -9.66 11.01 -9.42
C ALA A 58 -10.32 11.16 -10.79
N GLU A 59 -9.55 11.26 -11.87
CA GLU A 59 -10.08 11.35 -13.24
C GLU A 59 -10.82 10.06 -13.62
N TYR A 60 -10.27 8.90 -13.29
CA TYR A 60 -10.94 7.62 -13.55
C TYR A 60 -12.21 7.41 -12.74
N ILE A 61 -12.31 8.03 -11.55
CA ILE A 61 -13.56 8.06 -10.77
C ILE A 61 -14.59 8.94 -11.49
N GLU A 62 -14.21 10.15 -11.91
CA GLU A 62 -15.09 11.10 -12.61
C GLU A 62 -15.57 10.53 -13.95
N GLU A 63 -14.74 9.75 -14.64
CA GLU A 63 -15.10 9.03 -15.87
C GLU A 63 -15.92 7.75 -15.61
N GLY A 64 -16.08 7.34 -14.35
CA GLY A 64 -16.78 6.11 -13.97
C GLY A 64 -16.09 4.81 -14.35
N LYS A 65 -14.75 4.87 -14.54
CA LYS A 65 -13.88 3.67 -14.74
C LYS A 65 -13.57 2.99 -13.42
N VAL A 66 -13.37 3.79 -12.35
CA VAL A 66 -13.27 3.32 -10.97
C VAL A 66 -14.59 3.60 -10.29
N ILE A 67 -15.28 2.55 -9.85
CA ILE A 67 -16.64 2.63 -9.29
C ILE A 67 -16.69 2.41 -7.78
N GLY A 68 -15.66 1.79 -7.21
CA GLY A 68 -15.60 1.44 -5.79
C GLY A 68 -14.25 1.72 -5.16
N ILE A 69 -14.26 2.12 -3.89
CA ILE A 69 -13.05 2.28 -3.07
C ILE A 69 -13.28 1.64 -1.71
N GLN A 70 -12.34 0.80 -1.29
CA GLN A 70 -12.26 0.21 0.04
C GLN A 70 -10.89 0.53 0.64
N THR A 71 -10.86 1.31 1.72
CA THR A 71 -9.61 1.84 2.27
C THR A 71 -9.70 2.10 3.78
N SER A 72 -8.57 2.41 4.44
CA SER A 72 -8.57 2.96 5.80
C SER A 72 -8.53 4.49 5.81
N GLY A 73 -8.23 5.11 4.69
CA GLY A 73 -8.18 6.56 4.57
C GLY A 73 -7.97 7.00 3.14
N ILE A 74 -8.58 8.14 2.81
CA ILE A 74 -8.48 8.78 1.51
C ILE A 74 -8.25 10.28 1.70
N ARG A 75 -7.36 10.87 0.91
CA ARG A 75 -6.97 12.27 1.00
C ARG A 75 -6.76 12.85 -0.39
N GLY A 76 -6.44 14.16 -0.46
CA GLY A 76 -6.18 14.85 -1.71
C GLY A 76 -7.42 14.98 -2.59
N ARG A 77 -7.19 15.13 -3.90
CA ARG A 77 -8.26 15.25 -4.90
C ARG A 77 -9.18 14.03 -4.91
N MET A 78 -8.64 12.83 -4.72
CA MET A 78 -9.48 11.62 -4.63
C MET A 78 -10.50 11.71 -3.49
N GLY A 79 -10.06 12.17 -2.30
CA GLY A 79 -10.94 12.37 -1.15
C GLY A 79 -12.04 13.40 -1.44
N GLN A 80 -11.72 14.44 -2.20
CA GLN A 80 -12.69 15.46 -2.63
C GLN A 80 -13.74 14.86 -3.57
N VAL A 81 -13.34 14.23 -4.68
CA VAL A 81 -14.29 13.64 -5.67
C VAL A 81 -15.20 12.59 -5.04
N VAL A 82 -14.66 11.78 -4.10
CA VAL A 82 -15.47 10.81 -3.36
C VAL A 82 -16.48 11.53 -2.45
N SER A 83 -16.08 12.59 -1.75
CA SER A 83 -16.96 13.38 -0.88
C SER A 83 -18.03 14.13 -1.66
N GLU A 84 -17.77 14.48 -2.92
CA GLU A 84 -18.72 15.08 -3.85
C GLU A 84 -19.71 14.06 -4.46
N GLY A 85 -19.59 12.78 -4.08
CA GLY A 85 -20.50 11.72 -4.54
C GLY A 85 -20.27 11.27 -5.99
N LYS A 86 -19.06 11.43 -6.52
CA LYS A 86 -18.72 11.00 -7.89
C LYS A 86 -18.52 9.50 -8.04
N LEU A 87 -18.28 8.79 -6.93
CA LEU A 87 -18.12 7.34 -6.94
C LEU A 87 -19.48 6.66 -7.13
N LYS A 88 -19.57 5.66 -8.01
CA LYS A 88 -20.83 4.94 -8.27
C LYS A 88 -21.34 4.13 -7.07
N THR A 89 -20.43 3.62 -6.25
CA THR A 89 -20.75 2.88 -5.02
C THR A 89 -20.22 3.63 -3.81
N PRO A 90 -20.84 3.49 -2.63
CA PRO A 90 -20.29 4.11 -1.41
C PRO A 90 -18.86 3.66 -1.14
N ALA A 91 -17.97 4.60 -0.83
CA ALA A 91 -16.64 4.26 -0.34
C ALA A 91 -16.75 3.57 1.02
N ILE A 92 -16.02 2.48 1.19
CA ILE A 92 -16.00 1.72 2.45
C ILE A 92 -14.72 2.04 3.19
N ILE A 93 -14.84 2.70 4.34
CA ILE A 93 -13.71 3.05 5.19
C ILE A 93 -13.68 2.10 6.39
N ARG A 94 -12.57 1.38 6.52
CA ARG A 94 -12.32 0.47 7.66
C ARG A 94 -11.15 1.00 8.50
N SER A 95 -11.09 0.60 9.76
CA SER A 95 -9.89 0.83 10.56
C SER A 95 -8.70 0.09 9.94
N HIS A 96 -7.48 0.51 10.28
CA HIS A 96 -6.26 -0.06 9.70
C HIS A 96 -6.17 -1.59 9.93
N GLY A 97 -6.46 -2.08 11.15
CA GLY A 97 -6.55 -3.50 11.44
C GLY A 97 -7.85 -4.17 10.96
N GLY A 98 -8.93 -3.39 10.78
CA GLY A 98 -10.21 -3.91 10.28
C GLY A 98 -10.17 -4.32 8.81
N ARG A 99 -9.26 -3.73 8.01
CA ARG A 99 -9.09 -4.11 6.60
C ARG A 99 -8.54 -5.54 6.43
N PRO A 100 -7.39 -5.92 7.00
CA PRO A 100 -6.90 -7.30 6.88
C PRO A 100 -7.89 -8.30 7.47
N ARG A 101 -8.54 -8.00 8.60
CA ARG A 101 -9.60 -8.86 9.13
C ARG A 101 -10.72 -9.09 8.11
N ALA A 102 -11.15 -8.03 7.41
CA ALA A 102 -12.22 -8.15 6.43
C ALA A 102 -11.82 -8.97 5.19
N ILE A 103 -10.54 -8.93 4.81
CA ILE A 103 -9.97 -9.78 3.75
C ILE A 103 -9.95 -11.24 4.19
N GLU A 104 -9.41 -11.55 5.37
CA GLU A 104 -9.40 -12.90 5.94
C GLU A 104 -10.80 -13.48 6.11
N ALA A 105 -11.78 -12.66 6.46
CA ALA A 105 -13.16 -13.08 6.65
C ALA A 105 -13.96 -13.18 5.33
N GLY A 106 -13.34 -12.87 4.17
CA GLY A 106 -14.02 -12.88 2.87
C GLY A 106 -15.01 -11.73 2.65
N GLU A 107 -15.02 -10.72 3.54
CA GLU A 107 -15.87 -9.52 3.37
C GLU A 107 -15.30 -8.58 2.29
N VAL A 108 -14.01 -8.68 2.02
CA VAL A 108 -13.30 -8.00 0.93
C VAL A 108 -12.66 -9.07 0.07
N HIS A 109 -13.19 -9.25 -1.12
CA HIS A 109 -12.56 -10.09 -2.14
C HIS A 109 -11.55 -9.27 -2.93
N ILE A 110 -10.39 -9.83 -3.20
CA ILE A 110 -9.31 -9.24 -4.00
C ILE A 110 -9.05 -10.16 -5.19
N ASP A 111 -9.33 -9.68 -6.39
CA ASP A 111 -9.03 -10.43 -7.60
C ASP A 111 -7.53 -10.42 -7.92
N ILE A 112 -6.89 -9.24 -7.83
CA ILE A 112 -5.45 -9.11 -8.06
C ILE A 112 -4.82 -8.20 -7.00
N ALA A 113 -3.85 -8.71 -6.27
CA ALA A 113 -3.03 -7.92 -5.34
C ALA A 113 -1.73 -7.47 -6.03
N PHE A 114 -1.49 -6.16 -6.06
CA PHE A 114 -0.24 -5.59 -6.54
C PHE A 114 0.64 -5.21 -5.35
N VAL A 115 1.71 -5.96 -5.18
CA VAL A 115 2.65 -5.81 -4.07
C VAL A 115 3.88 -5.06 -4.56
N ALA A 116 3.97 -3.76 -4.24
CA ALA A 116 5.17 -2.97 -4.51
C ALA A 116 6.30 -3.43 -3.58
N ALA A 117 7.38 -3.97 -4.11
CA ALA A 117 8.47 -4.53 -3.31
C ALA A 117 9.81 -3.86 -3.61
N PRO A 118 10.45 -3.24 -2.60
CA PRO A 118 11.80 -2.67 -2.73
C PRO A 118 12.85 -3.66 -3.23
N THR A 119 12.72 -4.94 -2.92
CA THR A 119 13.50 -6.04 -3.51
C THR A 119 12.65 -7.26 -3.72
N SER A 120 12.88 -7.96 -4.82
CA SER A 120 12.30 -9.29 -5.11
C SER A 120 13.33 -10.16 -5.81
N ASP A 121 13.26 -11.47 -5.60
CA ASP A 121 13.93 -12.40 -6.49
C ASP A 121 13.04 -12.79 -7.68
N CYS A 122 13.57 -13.57 -8.59
CA CYS A 122 12.89 -13.91 -9.84
C CYS A 122 11.64 -14.80 -9.67
N VAL A 123 11.44 -15.40 -8.51
CA VAL A 123 10.27 -16.23 -8.20
C VAL A 123 9.25 -15.53 -7.29
N GLY A 124 9.57 -14.33 -6.80
CA GLY A 124 8.64 -13.49 -6.06
C GLY A 124 8.84 -13.43 -4.54
N ASN A 125 9.87 -14.08 -3.97
CA ASN A 125 10.20 -13.80 -2.58
C ASN A 125 10.59 -12.33 -2.44
N CYS A 126 9.81 -11.54 -1.73
CA CYS A 126 10.02 -10.10 -1.70
C CYS A 126 10.05 -9.51 -0.29
N ARG A 127 10.75 -8.38 -0.18
CA ARG A 127 11.02 -7.70 1.09
C ARG A 127 10.86 -6.20 0.96
N GLY A 128 10.50 -5.57 2.07
CA GLY A 128 10.42 -4.12 2.16
C GLY A 128 11.76 -3.42 2.41
N ILE A 129 12.86 -4.16 2.48
CA ILE A 129 14.20 -3.64 2.74
C ILE A 129 15.16 -3.93 1.59
N GLY A 130 16.18 -3.11 1.47
CA GLY A 130 17.12 -3.14 0.35
C GLY A 130 16.66 -2.27 -0.81
N GLY A 131 17.47 -2.17 -1.86
CA GLY A 131 17.17 -1.35 -3.02
C GLY A 131 17.01 0.15 -2.73
N LYS A 132 16.71 0.92 -3.77
CA LYS A 132 16.52 2.38 -3.69
C LYS A 132 15.18 2.80 -3.07
N SER A 133 14.18 1.91 -3.14
CA SER A 133 12.81 2.17 -2.69
C SER A 133 12.50 1.57 -1.31
N ASN A 134 13.53 1.38 -0.48
CA ASN A 134 13.42 0.83 0.87
C ASN A 134 12.30 1.50 1.68
N CYS A 135 11.33 0.72 2.14
CA CYS A 135 10.17 1.19 2.91
C CYS A 135 10.12 0.62 4.33
N GLY A 136 10.97 -0.36 4.66
CA GLY A 136 10.91 -1.10 5.91
C GLY A 136 9.85 -2.21 5.89
N SER A 137 9.00 -2.29 6.88
CA SER A 137 7.93 -3.28 6.91
C SER A 137 6.93 -3.08 5.78
N MET A 138 6.55 -4.15 5.10
CA MET A 138 5.50 -4.15 4.08
C MET A 138 4.08 -4.18 4.69
N GLY A 139 3.98 -4.35 6.00
CA GLY A 139 2.73 -4.30 6.73
C GLY A 139 1.71 -5.32 6.23
N TYR A 140 0.49 -4.88 5.98
CA TYR A 140 -0.61 -5.75 5.58
C TYR A 140 -0.59 -6.22 4.11
N ALA A 141 0.44 -5.87 3.32
CA ALA A 141 0.62 -6.46 1.99
C ALA A 141 0.69 -7.99 2.03
N MET A 142 1.18 -8.53 3.15
CA MET A 142 1.23 -9.96 3.41
C MET A 142 -0.17 -10.59 3.46
N THR A 143 -1.15 -9.90 4.03
CA THR A 143 -2.54 -10.38 4.06
C THR A 143 -3.15 -10.36 2.67
N ASP A 144 -2.94 -9.28 1.92
CA ASP A 144 -3.45 -9.16 0.55
C ASP A 144 -2.88 -10.28 -0.33
N ALA A 145 -1.57 -10.53 -0.27
CA ALA A 145 -0.92 -11.59 -1.02
C ALA A 145 -1.47 -12.99 -0.67
N LYS A 146 -1.80 -13.23 0.59
CA LYS A 146 -2.26 -14.55 1.03
C LYS A 146 -3.71 -14.88 0.66
N TYR A 147 -4.54 -13.86 0.46
CA TYR A 147 -5.99 -14.03 0.28
C TYR A 147 -6.52 -13.50 -1.06
N ALA A 148 -5.67 -12.95 -1.92
CA ALA A 148 -6.04 -12.57 -3.28
C ALA A 148 -6.08 -13.79 -4.20
N ASP A 149 -6.88 -13.73 -5.26
CA ASP A 149 -6.90 -14.77 -6.28
C ASP A 149 -5.60 -14.81 -7.09
N HIS A 150 -5.01 -13.62 -7.34
CA HIS A 150 -3.70 -13.46 -7.99
C HIS A 150 -2.83 -12.43 -7.31
N VAL A 151 -1.53 -12.65 -7.33
CA VAL A 151 -0.53 -11.75 -6.74
C VAL A 151 0.54 -11.38 -7.75
N VAL A 152 0.69 -10.09 -7.97
CA VAL A 152 1.72 -9.52 -8.83
C VAL A 152 2.69 -8.70 -7.98
N VAL A 153 3.93 -9.15 -7.85
CA VAL A 153 5.00 -8.37 -7.25
C VAL A 153 5.53 -7.38 -8.28
N VAL A 154 5.58 -6.10 -7.92
CA VAL A 154 6.17 -5.03 -8.73
C VAL A 154 7.42 -4.53 -8.00
N THR A 155 8.58 -4.66 -8.64
CA THR A 155 9.86 -4.28 -8.02
C THR A 155 10.73 -3.43 -8.96
N ASP A 156 11.57 -2.59 -8.37
CA ASP A 156 12.61 -1.86 -9.10
C ASP A 156 14.04 -2.32 -8.73
N CYS A 157 14.13 -3.49 -8.06
CA CYS A 157 15.40 -4.11 -7.69
C CYS A 157 15.24 -5.63 -7.62
N LEU A 158 15.56 -6.29 -8.74
CA LEU A 158 15.65 -7.74 -8.78
C LEU A 158 16.96 -8.17 -8.13
N VAL A 159 16.90 -9.15 -7.22
CA VAL A 159 18.05 -9.69 -6.50
C VAL A 159 18.18 -11.20 -6.71
N ASP A 160 19.34 -11.75 -6.34
CA ASP A 160 19.56 -13.18 -6.45
C ASP A 160 18.64 -13.98 -5.52
N PHE A 161 18.22 -15.14 -6.02
CA PHE A 161 17.47 -16.11 -5.23
C PHE A 161 18.36 -16.83 -4.21
N PRO A 162 17.89 -17.07 -2.97
CA PRO A 162 16.61 -16.69 -2.39
C PRO A 162 16.67 -15.32 -1.66
N ASN A 163 15.68 -14.48 -1.88
CA ASN A 163 15.54 -13.19 -1.16
C ASN A 163 14.88 -13.39 0.22
N MET A 164 15.63 -13.93 1.16
CA MET A 164 15.13 -14.33 2.48
C MET A 164 15.69 -13.47 3.62
N PRO A 165 14.99 -13.37 4.77
CA PRO A 165 13.61 -13.80 5.00
C PRO A 165 12.61 -12.96 4.20
N ALA A 166 11.68 -13.59 3.51
CA ALA A 166 10.69 -12.90 2.70
C ALA A 166 9.55 -12.32 3.57
N SER A 167 9.01 -11.17 3.15
CA SER A 167 7.77 -10.63 3.69
C SER A 167 6.55 -11.19 2.97
N VAL A 168 6.68 -11.47 1.67
CA VAL A 168 5.76 -12.27 0.87
C VAL A 168 6.60 -13.36 0.22
N GLU A 169 6.16 -14.59 0.32
CA GLU A 169 6.87 -15.77 -0.17
C GLU A 169 6.43 -16.11 -1.60
N ALA A 170 7.34 -16.69 -2.37
CA ALA A 170 7.10 -17.06 -3.76
C ALA A 170 5.88 -17.95 -3.99
N ILE A 171 5.47 -18.73 -2.98
CA ILE A 171 4.31 -19.62 -3.06
C ILE A 171 3.00 -18.86 -3.24
N ASP A 172 2.95 -17.59 -2.79
CA ASP A 172 1.78 -16.73 -2.90
C ASP A 172 1.84 -15.82 -4.14
N VAL A 173 2.87 -15.94 -5.02
CA VAL A 173 3.14 -14.99 -6.10
C VAL A 173 2.96 -15.64 -7.48
N ASP A 174 2.11 -15.03 -8.32
CA ASP A 174 1.86 -15.50 -9.69
C ASP A 174 2.78 -14.85 -10.73
N ALA A 175 3.20 -13.61 -10.48
CA ALA A 175 4.05 -12.88 -11.42
C ALA A 175 4.96 -11.87 -10.72
N VAL A 176 6.15 -11.68 -11.30
CA VAL A 176 7.10 -10.62 -10.92
C VAL A 176 7.27 -9.65 -12.09
N VAL A 177 7.03 -8.38 -11.85
CA VAL A 177 7.20 -7.30 -12.83
C VAL A 177 8.33 -6.39 -12.38
N VAL A 178 9.37 -6.29 -13.20
CA VAL A 178 10.49 -5.40 -12.96
C VAL A 178 10.25 -4.09 -13.71
N VAL A 179 10.34 -2.98 -12.99
CA VAL A 179 10.14 -1.63 -13.53
C VAL A 179 11.34 -0.74 -13.17
N ASP A 180 11.47 0.39 -13.84
CA ASP A 180 12.55 1.34 -13.57
C ASP A 180 12.47 1.94 -12.15
N SER A 181 11.26 2.18 -11.66
CA SER A 181 11.02 2.71 -10.33
C SER A 181 9.61 2.40 -9.83
N ILE A 182 9.51 1.88 -8.61
CA ILE A 182 8.23 1.70 -7.90
C ILE A 182 7.83 2.95 -7.11
N GLY A 183 8.76 3.90 -6.93
CA GLY A 183 8.44 5.11 -6.16
C GLY A 183 9.59 6.09 -6.02
N ASN A 184 9.31 7.23 -5.40
CA ASN A 184 10.28 8.25 -5.07
C ASN A 184 10.93 7.99 -3.69
N PRO A 185 12.22 7.59 -3.62
CA PRO A 185 12.87 7.24 -2.35
C PRO A 185 12.79 8.33 -1.28
N LYS A 186 12.88 9.61 -1.69
CA LYS A 186 12.83 10.75 -0.75
C LYS A 186 11.45 10.91 -0.10
N LYS A 187 10.38 10.51 -0.77
CA LYS A 187 9.01 10.57 -0.26
C LYS A 187 8.58 9.30 0.46
N ILE A 188 9.25 8.19 0.20
CA ILE A 188 9.03 6.91 0.91
C ILE A 188 9.57 7.00 2.35
N ALA A 189 10.83 7.37 2.51
CA ALA A 189 11.53 7.31 3.80
C ALA A 189 11.17 8.45 4.75
N SER A 190 10.89 9.65 4.25
CA SER A 190 10.83 10.87 5.06
C SER A 190 9.43 11.38 5.38
N ALA A 191 8.39 10.75 4.86
CA ALA A 191 7.08 11.42 4.77
C ALA A 191 6.29 11.52 6.09
N ALA A 192 6.69 10.84 7.16
CA ALA A 192 5.84 10.72 8.34
C ALA A 192 6.39 11.35 9.62
N ALA A 193 7.70 11.50 9.74
CA ALA A 193 8.30 11.99 10.98
C ALA A 193 8.94 13.37 10.78
N ARG A 194 8.22 14.43 11.09
CA ARG A 194 8.80 15.75 11.28
C ARG A 194 8.96 15.99 12.78
N ILE A 195 10.15 16.38 13.21
CA ILE A 195 10.36 16.85 14.58
C ILE A 195 9.59 18.16 14.71
N SER A 196 8.62 18.18 15.61
CA SER A 196 7.84 19.40 15.89
C SER A 196 8.74 20.48 16.45
N GLN A 197 8.51 21.72 16.01
CA GLN A 197 9.12 22.92 16.59
C GLN A 197 8.16 23.63 17.54
N ASN A 198 6.96 23.10 17.73
CA ASN A 198 5.97 23.69 18.63
C ASN A 198 6.36 23.38 20.08
N PRO A 199 6.53 24.40 20.95
CA PRO A 199 6.91 24.20 22.36
C PRO A 199 5.96 23.28 23.14
N ARG A 200 4.66 23.31 22.81
CA ARG A 200 3.65 22.42 23.44
C ARG A 200 3.91 20.95 23.11
N ASP A 201 4.20 20.65 21.83
CA ASP A 201 4.46 19.29 21.38
C ASP A 201 5.78 18.78 21.97
N LEU A 202 6.80 19.63 22.06
CA LEU A 202 8.08 19.28 22.67
C LEU A 202 7.91 18.96 24.15
N MET A 203 7.11 19.75 24.88
CA MET A 203 6.78 19.49 26.29
C MET A 203 6.01 18.17 26.44
N MET A 204 5.05 17.88 25.56
CA MET A 204 4.36 16.59 25.57
C MET A 204 5.32 15.44 25.33
N ALA A 205 6.20 15.55 24.34
CA ALA A 205 7.20 14.53 24.04
C ALA A 205 8.13 14.26 25.22
N GLU A 206 8.58 15.31 25.93
CA GLU A 206 9.40 15.19 27.14
C GLU A 206 8.65 14.46 28.27
N ASN A 207 7.38 14.80 28.48
CA ASN A 207 6.56 14.12 29.50
C ASN A 207 6.33 12.65 29.15
N VAL A 208 6.04 12.33 27.88
CA VAL A 208 5.91 10.95 27.41
C VAL A 208 7.22 10.17 27.60
N ALA A 209 8.36 10.76 27.27
CA ALA A 209 9.66 10.14 27.50
C ALA A 209 9.90 9.81 28.98
N LYS A 210 9.56 10.74 29.90
CA LYS A 210 9.65 10.51 31.36
C LYS A 210 8.76 9.36 31.80
N VAL A 211 7.52 9.29 31.31
CA VAL A 211 6.59 8.19 31.61
C VAL A 211 7.16 6.87 31.15
N ILE A 212 7.63 6.77 29.90
CA ILE A 212 8.22 5.55 29.36
C ILE A 212 9.43 5.12 30.19
N ALA A 213 10.35 6.04 30.48
CA ALA A 213 11.55 5.76 31.24
C ALA A 213 11.28 5.32 32.70
N SER A 214 10.13 5.70 33.26
CA SER A 214 9.72 5.29 34.62
C SER A 214 9.08 3.91 34.68
N THR A 215 8.80 3.28 33.55
CA THR A 215 8.20 1.94 33.51
C THR A 215 9.25 0.85 33.77
N PRO A 216 8.88 -0.28 34.40
CA PRO A 216 9.80 -1.39 34.59
C PRO A 216 10.19 -2.11 33.29
N TYR A 217 9.57 -1.75 32.18
CA TYR A 217 9.77 -2.34 30.86
C TYR A 217 10.86 -1.63 30.05
N PHE A 218 11.24 -0.39 30.42
CA PHE A 218 12.27 0.39 29.72
C PHE A 218 13.68 -0.12 30.08
N LYS A 219 14.11 -1.14 29.36
CA LYS A 219 15.40 -1.84 29.53
C LYS A 219 15.89 -2.37 28.19
N ASP A 220 17.12 -2.86 28.13
CA ASP A 220 17.65 -3.47 26.93
C ASP A 220 16.73 -4.56 26.37
N GLY A 221 16.50 -4.53 25.07
CA GLY A 221 15.54 -5.39 24.38
C GLY A 221 14.07 -4.93 24.45
N PHE A 222 13.80 -3.73 24.99
CA PHE A 222 12.46 -3.16 25.03
C PHE A 222 11.88 -2.98 23.62
N SER A 223 10.70 -3.58 23.39
CA SER A 223 9.98 -3.46 22.11
C SER A 223 9.09 -2.22 22.15
N PHE A 224 9.27 -1.31 21.20
CA PHE A 224 8.59 -0.04 21.18
C PHE A 224 8.17 0.34 19.76
N GLN A 225 6.95 0.85 19.62
CA GLN A 225 6.43 1.40 18.37
C GLN A 225 5.92 2.82 18.59
N THR A 226 6.39 3.74 17.78
CA THR A 226 5.82 5.10 17.72
C THR A 226 4.68 5.14 16.70
N GLY A 227 3.59 5.78 17.05
CA GLY A 227 2.55 6.16 16.10
C GLY A 227 2.91 7.47 15.40
N VAL A 228 2.34 7.68 14.20
CA VAL A 228 2.40 8.95 13.50
C VAL A 228 1.12 9.71 13.80
N GLY A 229 1.26 10.84 14.45
CA GLY A 229 0.14 11.69 14.82
C GLY A 229 0.33 13.12 14.35
#